data_a0bb16259714f0043ceef34382079af3
#
_entry.id   a0bb16259714f0043ceef34382079af3
#
_cell.length_a   1.000
_cell.length_b   1.000
_cell.length_c   1.000
_cell.angle_alpha   90.00
_cell.angle_beta   90.00
_cell.angle_gamma   90.00
#
_symmetry.space_group_name_H-M   'P 1'
#
loop_
_entity.id
_entity.type
_entity.pdbx_description
1 polymer ?
#
loop_
_entity_poly.entity_id
_entity_poly.type
_entity_poly.pdbx_seq_one_letter_code
_entity_poly.pdbx_strand_id
1 'polypeptide(L)'
;MLLLQQMVIFFLIMLIGYICRKVGVFGENTGKMISGIVINIGNPALIIASGMNPETLENKAALLVTLAVALIFFAIMFVIAELIPRLLRADREDYGSYQVMTIFANIGFMGYPLLDAMYGGEAVIHAAIFNLLYSVLIYTYGINRMKTSGQREKLNWKQLMNVGVISCLIAVTLYISNLPVP
;
A
#
# COMPACT_ATOMS: atom_id res chain seq x y z
N MET A 1 -12.83 -18.07 -8.64
CA MET A 1 -11.68 -18.87 -9.09
C MET A 1 -10.41 -18.03 -9.21
N LEU A 2 -10.43 -16.85 -9.85
CA LEU A 2 -9.24 -15.98 -10.02
C LEU A 2 -8.51 -15.64 -8.70
N LEU A 3 -9.24 -15.26 -7.65
CA LEU A 3 -8.63 -14.93 -6.35
C LEU A 3 -7.84 -16.10 -5.77
N LEU A 4 -8.41 -17.31 -5.80
CA LEU A 4 -7.76 -18.51 -5.27
C LEU A 4 -6.52 -18.88 -6.10
N GLN A 5 -6.59 -18.70 -7.41
CA GLN A 5 -5.45 -18.87 -8.31
C GLN A 5 -4.32 -17.90 -7.98
N GLN A 6 -4.61 -16.61 -7.76
CA GLN A 6 -3.61 -15.61 -7.37
C GLN A 6 -3.00 -15.91 -6.01
N MET A 7 -3.80 -16.37 -5.04
CA MET A 7 -3.29 -16.79 -3.73
C MET A 7 -2.31 -17.97 -3.85
N VAL A 8 -2.62 -18.95 -4.70
CA VAL A 8 -1.71 -20.09 -4.98
C VAL A 8 -0.42 -19.60 -5.63
N ILE A 9 -0.49 -18.67 -6.58
CA ILE A 9 0.70 -18.08 -7.24
C ILE A 9 1.58 -17.39 -6.19
N PHE A 10 1.00 -16.55 -5.32
CA PHE A 10 1.77 -15.90 -4.25
C PHE A 10 2.38 -16.89 -3.28
N PHE A 11 1.65 -17.95 -2.92
CA PHE A 11 2.17 -19.01 -2.07
C PHE A 11 3.37 -19.72 -2.73
N LEU A 12 3.27 -20.04 -4.03
CA LEU A 12 4.37 -20.68 -4.77
C LEU A 12 5.60 -19.78 -4.86
N ILE A 13 5.41 -18.46 -5.07
CA ILE A 13 6.52 -17.49 -5.08
C ILE A 13 7.20 -17.44 -3.69
N MET A 14 6.42 -17.42 -2.61
CA MET A 14 6.95 -17.48 -1.25
C MET A 14 7.72 -18.78 -0.99
N LEU A 15 7.21 -19.90 -1.46
CA LEU A 15 7.86 -21.21 -1.34
C LEU A 15 9.19 -21.24 -2.09
N ILE A 16 9.24 -20.72 -3.31
CA ILE A 16 10.47 -20.57 -4.09
C ILE A 16 11.49 -19.69 -3.34
N GLY A 17 11.05 -18.54 -2.83
CA GLY A 17 11.91 -17.66 -2.05
C GLY A 17 12.49 -18.34 -0.80
N TYR A 18 11.67 -19.12 -0.09
CA TYR A 18 12.10 -19.92 1.05
C TYR A 18 13.13 -20.98 0.66
N ILE A 19 12.90 -21.72 -0.43
CA ILE A 19 13.83 -22.74 -0.93
C ILE A 19 15.16 -22.08 -1.33
N CYS A 20 15.13 -20.98 -2.09
CA CYS A 20 16.32 -20.23 -2.49
C CYS A 20 17.14 -19.76 -1.29
N ARG A 21 16.48 -19.34 -0.21
CA ARG A 21 17.14 -18.96 1.05
C ARG A 21 17.79 -20.18 1.71
N LYS A 22 17.07 -21.31 1.76
CA LYS A 22 17.56 -22.54 2.41
C LYS A 22 18.74 -23.16 1.68
N VAL A 23 18.75 -23.11 0.35
CA VAL A 23 19.84 -23.63 -0.51
C VAL A 23 21.04 -22.67 -0.57
N GLY A 24 20.92 -21.46 -0.01
CA GLY A 24 22.02 -20.49 0.03
C GLY A 24 22.15 -19.62 -1.22
N VAL A 25 21.20 -19.69 -2.16
CA VAL A 25 21.15 -18.80 -3.34
C VAL A 25 20.88 -17.36 -2.90
N PHE A 26 20.01 -17.18 -1.87
CA PHE A 26 19.71 -15.88 -1.30
C PHE A 26 20.50 -15.65 -0.01
N GLY A 27 21.32 -14.59 0.00
CA GLY A 27 22.02 -14.12 1.19
C GLY A 27 21.09 -13.43 2.20
N GLU A 28 21.64 -13.03 3.36
CA GLU A 28 20.84 -12.41 4.45
C GLU A 28 20.14 -11.12 4.04
N ASN A 29 20.76 -10.32 3.18
CA ASN A 29 20.26 -9.03 2.73
C ASN A 29 19.42 -9.08 1.44
N THR A 30 19.32 -10.24 0.78
CA THR A 30 18.64 -10.38 -0.52
C THR A 30 17.18 -9.95 -0.45
N GLY A 31 16.46 -10.36 0.58
CA GLY A 31 15.06 -9.95 0.77
C GLY A 31 14.91 -8.43 0.87
N LYS A 32 15.80 -7.76 1.61
CA LYS A 32 15.79 -6.30 1.74
C LYS A 32 16.08 -5.60 0.41
N MET A 33 17.03 -6.13 -0.38
CA MET A 33 17.36 -5.59 -1.69
C MET A 33 16.23 -5.75 -2.69
N ILE A 34 15.62 -6.94 -2.78
CA ILE A 34 14.46 -7.19 -3.65
C ILE A 34 13.28 -6.31 -3.23
N SER A 35 12.98 -6.22 -1.94
CA SER A 35 11.93 -5.33 -1.43
C SER A 35 12.19 -3.87 -1.81
N GLY A 36 13.44 -3.43 -1.75
CA GLY A 36 13.83 -2.09 -2.18
C GLY A 36 13.55 -1.83 -3.66
N ILE A 37 13.83 -2.79 -4.54
CA ILE A 37 13.54 -2.69 -5.98
C ILE A 37 12.02 -2.62 -6.22
N VAL A 38 11.25 -3.50 -5.57
CA VAL A 38 9.79 -3.52 -5.72
C VAL A 38 9.17 -2.20 -5.26
N ILE A 39 9.56 -1.68 -4.08
CA ILE A 39 9.00 -0.45 -3.51
C ILE A 39 9.39 0.79 -4.33
N ASN A 40 10.64 0.87 -4.77
CA ASN A 40 11.16 2.12 -5.37
C ASN A 40 11.08 2.13 -6.91
N ILE A 41 10.87 0.98 -7.55
CA ILE A 41 10.84 0.87 -9.02
C ILE A 41 9.55 0.18 -9.46
N GLY A 42 9.30 -1.05 -9.01
CA GLY A 42 8.19 -1.87 -9.49
C GLY A 42 6.82 -1.26 -9.23
N ASN A 43 6.51 -0.95 -7.98
CA ASN A 43 5.23 -0.33 -7.61
C ASN A 43 5.05 1.07 -8.23
N PRO A 44 6.02 1.98 -8.21
CA PRO A 44 5.94 3.25 -8.91
C PRO A 44 5.64 3.11 -10.40
N ALA A 45 6.32 2.18 -11.08
CA ALA A 45 6.10 1.94 -12.50
C ALA A 45 4.67 1.42 -12.77
N LEU A 46 4.19 0.46 -11.98
CA LEU A 46 2.83 -0.08 -12.08
C LEU A 46 1.77 1.01 -11.85
N ILE A 47 1.95 1.84 -10.82
CA ILE A 47 1.01 2.92 -10.49
C ILE A 47 0.97 3.96 -11.63
N ILE A 48 2.12 4.37 -12.15
CA ILE A 48 2.18 5.35 -13.25
C ILE A 48 1.57 4.75 -14.52
N ALA A 49 1.88 3.49 -14.86
CA ALA A 49 1.32 2.79 -16.01
C ALA A 49 -0.21 2.71 -15.95
N SER A 50 -0.79 2.52 -14.75
CA SER A 50 -2.25 2.51 -14.58
C SER A 50 -2.91 3.86 -14.89
N GLY A 51 -2.22 4.96 -14.63
CA GLY A 51 -2.69 6.31 -14.98
C GLY A 51 -2.62 6.64 -16.47
N MET A 52 -1.86 5.85 -17.25
CA MET A 52 -1.68 6.04 -18.70
C MET A 52 -2.68 5.22 -19.53
N ASN A 53 -3.52 4.39 -18.94
CA ASN A 53 -4.44 3.51 -19.65
C ASN A 53 -5.66 4.30 -20.16
N PRO A 54 -5.88 4.42 -21.49
CA PRO A 54 -6.98 5.23 -22.05
C PRO A 54 -8.37 4.63 -21.79
N GLU A 55 -8.49 3.33 -21.54
CA GLU A 55 -9.78 2.68 -21.27
C GLU A 55 -10.41 3.10 -19.93
N THR A 56 -9.59 3.68 -19.02
CA THR A 56 -10.04 4.09 -17.69
C THR A 56 -10.60 5.52 -17.64
N LEU A 57 -10.62 6.25 -18.76
CA LEU A 57 -10.83 7.69 -18.80
C LEU A 57 -12.30 8.14 -18.68
N GLU A 58 -13.27 7.21 -18.69
CA GLU A 58 -14.69 7.60 -18.83
C GLU A 58 -15.33 8.10 -17.53
N ASN A 59 -14.78 7.86 -16.35
CA ASN A 59 -15.50 8.18 -15.11
C ASN A 59 -14.67 8.89 -14.04
N LYS A 60 -14.37 10.17 -14.25
CA LYS A 60 -13.69 11.02 -13.24
C LYS A 60 -14.46 11.08 -11.90
N ALA A 61 -15.78 10.94 -11.92
CA ALA A 61 -16.58 10.89 -10.71
C ALA A 61 -16.27 9.65 -9.87
N ALA A 62 -15.86 8.54 -10.47
CA ALA A 62 -15.45 7.34 -9.76
C ALA A 62 -14.25 7.56 -8.83
N LEU A 63 -13.31 8.46 -9.19
CA LEU A 63 -12.18 8.81 -8.33
C LEU A 63 -12.63 9.49 -7.03
N LEU A 64 -13.63 10.39 -7.12
CA LEU A 64 -14.20 11.04 -5.93
C LEU A 64 -14.93 10.05 -5.05
N VAL A 65 -15.68 9.13 -5.66
CA VAL A 65 -16.35 8.04 -4.93
C VAL A 65 -15.31 7.16 -4.24
N THR A 66 -14.23 6.80 -4.93
CA THR A 66 -13.12 6.02 -4.35
C THR A 66 -12.47 6.74 -3.17
N LEU A 67 -12.25 8.05 -3.29
CA LEU A 67 -11.72 8.85 -2.19
C LEU A 67 -12.66 8.84 -0.98
N ALA A 68 -13.96 9.01 -1.19
CA ALA A 68 -14.96 8.96 -0.14
C ALA A 68 -15.01 7.56 0.54
N VAL A 69 -14.98 6.49 -0.26
CA VAL A 69 -14.93 5.11 0.24
C VAL A 69 -13.64 4.87 1.04
N ALA A 70 -12.50 5.36 0.56
CA ALA A 70 -11.23 5.23 1.26
C ALA A 70 -11.25 5.96 2.62
N LEU A 71 -11.82 7.17 2.68
CA LEU A 71 -11.98 7.92 3.94
C LEU A 71 -12.86 7.16 4.94
N ILE A 72 -14.01 6.63 4.49
CA ILE A 72 -14.91 5.84 5.32
C ILE A 72 -14.21 4.56 5.79
N PHE A 73 -13.50 3.87 4.89
CA PHE A 73 -12.75 2.66 5.22
C PHE A 73 -11.71 2.93 6.33
N PHE A 74 -10.87 3.95 6.18
CA PHE A 74 -9.89 4.28 7.20
C PHE A 74 -10.55 4.73 8.51
N ALA A 75 -11.65 5.48 8.46
CA ALA A 75 -12.40 5.84 9.67
C ALA A 75 -12.89 4.59 10.43
N ILE A 76 -13.44 3.61 9.73
CA ILE A 76 -13.85 2.33 10.32
C ILE A 76 -12.64 1.58 10.88
N MET A 77 -11.52 1.53 10.13
CA MET A 77 -10.29 0.88 10.59
C MET A 77 -9.71 1.53 11.84
N PHE A 78 -9.80 2.85 12.00
CA PHE A 78 -9.41 3.54 13.22
C PHE A 78 -10.26 3.10 14.43
N VAL A 79 -11.57 2.96 14.26
CA VAL A 79 -12.45 2.47 15.32
C VAL A 79 -12.11 1.03 15.71
N ILE A 80 -11.92 0.16 14.71
CA ILE A 80 -11.55 -1.25 14.93
C ILE A 80 -10.18 -1.35 15.63
N ALA A 81 -9.21 -0.56 15.19
CA ALA A 81 -7.86 -0.53 15.76
C ALA A 81 -7.83 -0.09 17.23
N GLU A 82 -8.79 0.72 17.65
CA GLU A 82 -8.93 1.10 19.05
C GLU A 82 -9.55 -0.02 19.89
N LEU A 83 -10.39 -0.87 19.29
CA LEU A 83 -11.07 -1.98 19.97
C LEU A 83 -10.18 -3.22 20.10
N ILE A 84 -9.36 -3.54 19.08
CA ILE A 84 -8.56 -4.78 19.04
C ILE A 84 -7.60 -4.94 20.24
N PRO A 85 -6.75 -3.96 20.58
CA PRO A 85 -5.83 -4.12 21.73
C PRO A 85 -6.57 -4.28 23.05
N ARG A 86 -7.74 -3.62 23.20
CA ARG A 86 -8.57 -3.77 24.40
C ARG A 86 -9.18 -5.17 24.51
N LEU A 87 -9.65 -5.70 23.38
CA LEU A 87 -10.23 -7.04 23.32
C LEU A 87 -9.19 -8.14 23.60
N LEU A 88 -7.98 -7.96 23.08
CA LEU A 88 -6.84 -8.87 23.29
C LEU A 88 -6.16 -8.67 24.64
N ARG A 89 -6.58 -7.69 25.45
CA ARG A 89 -5.93 -7.34 26.72
C ARG A 89 -4.42 -7.12 26.56
N ALA A 90 -4.02 -6.49 25.45
CA ALA A 90 -2.63 -6.23 25.16
C ALA A 90 -1.99 -5.29 26.18
N ASP A 91 -0.69 -5.40 26.36
CA ASP A 91 0.05 -4.46 27.22
C ASP A 91 0.06 -3.07 26.62
N ARG A 92 0.09 -2.04 27.46
CA ARG A 92 0.03 -0.63 27.01
C ARG A 92 1.16 -0.24 26.07
N GLU A 93 2.30 -0.89 26.20
CA GLU A 93 3.47 -0.68 25.33
C GLU A 93 3.22 -1.16 23.89
N ASP A 94 2.44 -2.21 23.71
CA ASP A 94 2.14 -2.83 22.41
C ASP A 94 0.91 -2.23 21.71
N TYR A 95 0.12 -1.41 22.40
CA TYR A 95 -1.10 -0.81 21.86
C TYR A 95 -0.88 -0.14 20.51
N GLY A 96 0.21 0.64 20.38
CA GLY A 96 0.54 1.33 19.14
C GLY A 96 0.82 0.38 18.00
N SER A 97 1.53 -0.72 18.26
CA SER A 97 1.84 -1.74 17.27
C SER A 97 0.58 -2.45 16.77
N TYR A 98 -0.30 -2.88 17.67
CA TYR A 98 -1.59 -3.49 17.31
C TYR A 98 -2.47 -2.54 16.48
N GLN A 99 -2.53 -1.26 16.85
CA GLN A 99 -3.28 -0.27 16.10
C GLN A 99 -2.75 -0.08 14.69
N VAL A 100 -1.43 0.07 14.55
CA VAL A 100 -0.79 0.25 13.23
C VAL A 100 -0.96 -0.99 12.36
N MET A 101 -0.76 -2.19 12.91
CA MET A 101 -0.96 -3.45 12.18
C MET A 101 -2.41 -3.64 11.71
N THR A 102 -3.38 -3.13 12.48
CA THR A 102 -4.80 -3.25 12.14
C THR A 102 -5.19 -2.28 11.01
N ILE A 103 -4.71 -1.04 11.05
CA ILE A 103 -5.09 -0.01 10.07
C ILE A 103 -4.35 -0.19 8.75
N PHE A 104 -3.06 -0.55 8.81
CA PHE A 104 -2.15 -0.49 7.67
C PHE A 104 -1.84 -1.86 7.09
N ALA A 105 -2.68 -2.28 6.14
CA ALA A 105 -2.48 -3.50 5.37
C ALA A 105 -1.35 -3.36 4.33
N ASN A 106 -0.88 -4.49 3.81
CA ASN A 106 0.18 -4.51 2.80
C ASN A 106 -0.36 -4.23 1.39
N ILE A 107 -0.66 -2.97 1.10
CA ILE A 107 -1.18 -2.54 -0.21
C ILE A 107 -0.09 -2.61 -1.28
N GLY A 108 1.15 -2.25 -0.94
CA GLY A 108 2.24 -2.12 -1.91
C GLY A 108 2.69 -3.45 -2.52
N PHE A 109 2.96 -4.47 -1.69
CA PHE A 109 3.50 -5.74 -2.19
C PHE A 109 2.45 -6.72 -2.69
N MET A 110 1.27 -6.74 -2.07
CA MET A 110 0.22 -7.71 -2.39
C MET A 110 -0.98 -7.05 -3.06
N GLY A 111 -1.34 -5.84 -2.64
CA GLY A 111 -2.55 -5.17 -3.12
C GLY A 111 -2.47 -4.82 -4.60
N TYR A 112 -1.44 -4.10 -5.03
CA TYR A 112 -1.33 -3.69 -6.43
C TYR A 112 -1.24 -4.85 -7.42
N PRO A 113 -0.31 -5.83 -7.26
CA PRO A 113 -0.25 -6.96 -8.17
C PRO A 113 -1.52 -7.81 -8.18
N LEU A 114 -2.19 -7.94 -7.03
CA LEU A 114 -3.44 -8.68 -6.94
C LEU A 114 -4.57 -7.97 -7.70
N LEU A 115 -4.71 -6.67 -7.52
CA LEU A 115 -5.75 -5.88 -8.19
C LEU A 115 -5.53 -5.82 -9.69
N ASP A 116 -4.28 -5.62 -10.13
CA ASP A 116 -3.92 -5.64 -11.54
C ASP A 116 -4.23 -6.98 -12.20
N ALA A 117 -3.86 -8.09 -11.56
CA ALA A 117 -4.11 -9.43 -12.08
C ALA A 117 -5.60 -9.83 -12.12
N MET A 118 -6.44 -9.26 -11.21
CA MET A 118 -7.87 -9.59 -11.12
C MET A 118 -8.76 -8.66 -11.94
N TYR A 119 -8.43 -7.39 -11.98
CA TYR A 119 -9.30 -6.33 -12.49
C TYR A 119 -8.61 -5.40 -13.49
N GLY A 120 -7.30 -5.57 -13.73
CA GLY A 120 -6.51 -4.76 -14.63
C GLY A 120 -6.14 -3.37 -14.08
N GLY A 121 -5.52 -2.55 -14.93
CA GLY A 121 -4.96 -1.25 -14.55
C GLY A 121 -5.97 -0.26 -13.98
N GLU A 122 -7.26 -0.38 -14.32
CA GLU A 122 -8.31 0.48 -13.75
C GLU A 122 -8.40 0.30 -12.22
N ALA A 123 -8.35 -0.92 -11.73
CA ALA A 123 -8.36 -1.15 -10.28
C ALA A 123 -7.11 -0.60 -9.58
N VAL A 124 -5.97 -0.58 -10.28
CA VAL A 124 -4.71 -0.04 -9.74
C VAL A 124 -4.79 1.46 -9.52
N ILE A 125 -5.46 2.24 -10.40
CA ILE A 125 -5.63 3.69 -10.19
C ILE A 125 -6.50 3.98 -8.95
N HIS A 126 -7.55 3.19 -8.72
CA HIS A 126 -8.35 3.29 -7.49
C HIS A 126 -7.53 2.92 -6.25
N ALA A 127 -6.70 1.89 -6.32
CA ALA A 127 -5.76 1.53 -5.24
C ALA A 127 -4.72 2.63 -5.00
N ALA A 128 -4.31 3.38 -6.03
CA ALA A 128 -3.40 4.52 -5.87
C ALA A 128 -4.01 5.63 -5.00
N ILE A 129 -5.32 5.89 -5.11
CA ILE A 129 -6.02 6.85 -4.25
C ILE A 129 -6.04 6.36 -2.79
N PHE A 130 -6.31 5.07 -2.56
CA PHE A 130 -6.18 4.47 -1.24
C PHE A 130 -4.77 4.62 -0.67
N ASN A 131 -3.75 4.41 -1.51
CA ASN A 131 -2.35 4.53 -1.11
C ASN A 131 -1.92 5.96 -0.79
N LEU A 132 -2.51 6.98 -1.41
CA LEU A 132 -2.28 8.37 -1.02
C LEU A 132 -2.73 8.62 0.43
N LEU A 133 -3.97 8.23 0.76
CA LEU A 133 -4.49 8.34 2.13
C LEU A 133 -3.68 7.48 3.11
N TYR A 134 -3.39 6.23 2.74
CA TYR A 134 -2.54 5.33 3.51
C TYR A 134 -1.20 6.00 3.85
N SER A 135 -0.52 6.59 2.86
CA SER A 135 0.78 7.23 3.06
C SER A 135 0.69 8.44 3.99
N VAL A 136 -0.32 9.28 3.84
CA VAL A 136 -0.55 10.40 4.76
C VAL A 136 -0.77 9.89 6.19
N LEU A 137 -1.64 8.89 6.36
CA LEU A 137 -2.01 8.37 7.67
C LEU A 137 -0.87 7.61 8.35
N ILE A 138 -0.09 6.80 7.63
CA ILE A 138 1.01 6.05 8.22
C ILE A 138 2.13 6.97 8.70
N TYR A 139 2.47 8.01 7.91
CA TYR A 139 3.52 8.96 8.27
C TYR A 139 3.10 9.99 9.33
N THR A 140 1.80 10.29 9.45
CA THR A 140 1.28 11.19 10.49
C THR A 140 0.93 10.46 11.77
N TYR A 141 0.05 9.47 11.69
CA TYR A 141 -0.47 8.72 12.83
C TYR A 141 0.38 7.49 13.14
N GLY A 142 0.67 6.64 12.12
CA GLY A 142 1.30 5.33 12.34
C GLY A 142 2.65 5.43 13.01
N ILE A 143 3.57 6.23 12.48
CA ILE A 143 4.91 6.42 13.06
C ILE A 143 4.84 6.97 14.48
N ASN A 144 3.95 7.94 14.73
CA ASN A 144 3.83 8.53 16.06
C ASN A 144 3.24 7.56 17.10
N ARG A 145 2.42 6.61 16.67
CA ARG A 145 1.87 5.57 17.56
C ARG A 145 2.87 4.47 17.90
N MET A 146 3.80 4.17 17.00
CA MET A 146 4.86 3.18 17.24
C MET A 146 6.00 3.69 18.10
N LYS A 147 6.13 5.01 18.30
CA LYS A 147 7.17 5.60 19.13
C LYS A 147 6.78 5.57 20.60
N THR A 148 7.72 5.19 21.45
CA THR A 148 7.58 5.24 22.91
C THR A 148 7.38 6.69 23.38
N SER A 149 6.61 6.87 24.48
CA SER A 149 6.33 8.18 25.08
C SER A 149 7.62 8.99 25.30
N GLY A 150 7.72 10.14 24.63
CA GLY A 150 8.88 11.05 24.72
C GLY A 150 9.64 11.25 23.39
N GLN A 151 9.46 10.37 22.40
CA GLN A 151 10.13 10.48 21.09
C GLN A 151 9.21 10.97 19.96
N ARG A 152 8.15 11.69 20.28
CA ARG A 152 7.24 12.22 19.25
C ARG A 152 7.97 13.28 18.42
N GLU A 153 8.32 12.94 17.19
CA GLU A 153 8.86 13.90 16.23
C GLU A 153 7.73 14.67 15.53
N LYS A 154 8.04 15.91 15.18
CA LYS A 154 7.16 16.71 14.29
C LYS A 154 7.04 16.02 12.93
N LEU A 155 5.90 16.21 12.29
CA LEU A 155 5.62 15.74 10.95
C LEU A 155 6.77 16.12 10.00
N ASN A 156 7.42 15.11 9.41
CA ASN A 156 8.48 15.35 8.44
C ASN A 156 7.89 15.27 7.03
N TRP A 157 7.66 16.41 6.41
CA TRP A 157 7.13 16.51 5.05
C TRP A 157 7.94 15.73 4.02
N LYS A 158 9.25 15.56 4.22
CA LYS A 158 10.10 14.75 3.35
C LYS A 158 9.75 13.26 3.39
N GLN A 159 9.25 12.77 4.51
CA GLN A 159 8.79 11.38 4.64
C GLN A 159 7.43 11.16 3.96
N LEU A 160 6.57 12.17 3.92
CA LEU A 160 5.32 12.13 3.17
C LEU A 160 5.56 12.09 1.66
N MET A 161 6.54 12.84 1.16
CA MET A 161 6.91 12.88 -0.26
C MET A 161 7.84 11.71 -0.63
N ASN A 162 7.39 10.49 -0.37
CA ASN A 162 8.10 9.28 -0.80
C ASN A 162 7.75 8.92 -2.26
N VAL A 163 8.54 8.01 -2.83
CA VAL A 163 8.41 7.61 -4.25
C VAL A 163 6.98 7.10 -4.55
N GLY A 164 6.34 6.38 -3.63
CA GLY A 164 4.97 5.91 -3.78
C GLY A 164 3.94 7.03 -3.89
N VAL A 165 4.03 8.05 -3.03
CA VAL A 165 3.14 9.23 -3.08
C VAL A 165 3.35 10.02 -4.37
N ILE A 166 4.60 10.25 -4.77
CA ILE A 166 4.94 10.95 -6.01
C ILE A 166 4.35 10.19 -7.21
N SER A 167 4.49 8.88 -7.26
CA SER A 167 3.93 8.03 -8.33
C SER A 167 2.41 8.10 -8.38
N CYS A 168 1.73 8.09 -7.23
CA CYS A 168 0.28 8.24 -7.16
C CYS A 168 -0.16 9.63 -7.68
N LEU A 169 0.53 10.70 -7.29
CA LEU A 169 0.22 12.05 -7.78
C LEU A 169 0.41 12.14 -9.30
N ILE A 170 1.49 11.58 -9.83
CA ILE A 170 1.74 11.52 -11.28
C ILE A 170 0.62 10.73 -11.97
N ALA A 171 0.29 9.52 -11.50
CA ALA A 171 -0.74 8.67 -12.09
C ALA A 171 -2.11 9.34 -12.10
N VAL A 172 -2.52 9.96 -10.99
CA VAL A 172 -3.79 10.70 -10.90
C VAL A 172 -3.78 11.92 -11.83
N THR A 173 -2.66 12.63 -11.95
CA THR A 173 -2.53 13.76 -12.86
C THR A 173 -2.63 13.31 -14.32
N LEU A 174 -1.95 12.24 -14.71
CA LEU A 174 -2.04 11.65 -16.06
C LEU A 174 -3.47 11.21 -16.36
N TYR A 175 -4.11 10.51 -15.41
CA TYR A 175 -5.49 10.07 -15.52
C TYR A 175 -6.46 11.23 -15.75
N ILE A 176 -6.32 12.35 -15.01
CA ILE A 176 -7.20 13.53 -15.14
C ILE A 176 -6.93 14.31 -16.42
N SER A 177 -5.66 14.42 -16.83
CA SER A 177 -5.24 15.25 -17.97
C SER A 177 -5.53 14.66 -19.33
N ASN A 178 -5.88 13.35 -19.42
CA ASN A 178 -6.10 12.62 -20.67
C ASN A 178 -4.95 12.76 -21.67
N LEU A 179 -3.72 12.91 -21.19
CA LEU A 179 -2.56 13.05 -22.08
C LEU A 179 -2.32 11.72 -22.80
N PRO A 180 -2.32 11.70 -24.15
CA PRO A 180 -1.90 10.51 -24.87
C PRO A 180 -0.40 10.33 -24.64
N VAL A 181 -0.06 9.34 -23.83
CA VAL A 181 1.34 8.97 -23.63
C VAL A 181 1.64 7.86 -24.65
N PRO A 182 2.66 8.02 -25.50
CA PRO A 182 3.00 7.07 -26.55
C PRO A 182 3.56 5.76 -25.98
#